data_56d856524586e3374f6320e824214735
#
_entry.id   56d856524586e3374f6320e824214735
#
_cell.length_a   1.000
_cell.length_b   1.000
_cell.length_c   1.000
_cell.angle_alpha   90.00
_cell.angle_beta   90.00
_cell.angle_gamma   90.00
#
_symmetry.space_group_name_H-M   'P 1'
#
loop_
_entity.id
_entity.type
_entity.pdbx_description
1 polymer ?
#
loop_
_entity_poly.entity_id
_entity_poly.type
_entity_poly.pdbx_seq_one_letter_code
_entity_poly.pdbx_strand_id
1 'polypeptide(L)'
;MDYALLTLYSSFESLKSSRPWMPRALHQYILGIMPPETFRVPGDFIHGAGEGCVVVAPVTRDMVAGLAARRVSRALDRGTAELRRLAPPHVAIDPLLRENARNPDWLSGSTVAAAGVLKAFEQAFSMTSARRLAGYEIAVIGTAFHETVALAECLAETVRGVNLAGGKPAALERLASDFWRHAGVASRIHKSRAMACSRSRIVLIAGPLPRQDAGDGARDEPGDDAWDDAQDDAGGVPLSLNPGSVLVELRFHRQSPAADAAGCLAHGEPVVIQSPVLETPRPLIAPVGLEPPALSSLVEAALASTSPGIAGLSRPSARDLRRIQKTLEKRGVKATSVWNTRNTLSIDSLTPFLA
;
A
#
# COMPACT_ATOMS: atom_id res chain seq x y z
N MET A 1 -5.68 19.50 17.53
CA MET A 1 -5.39 18.19 16.88
C MET A 1 -4.44 18.44 15.75
N ASP A 2 -3.34 17.72 15.73
CA ASP A 2 -2.23 17.99 14.82
C ASP A 2 -2.29 17.14 13.55
N TYR A 3 -3.01 16.01 13.62
CA TYR A 3 -3.21 15.12 12.48
C TYR A 3 -4.51 14.31 12.59
N ALA A 4 -4.98 13.80 11.46
CA ALA A 4 -6.16 12.95 11.41
C ALA A 4 -6.06 11.87 10.32
N LEU A 5 -6.81 10.79 10.52
CA LEU A 5 -7.03 9.73 9.53
C LEU A 5 -8.53 9.61 9.22
N LEU A 6 -8.90 9.57 7.95
CA LEU A 6 -10.20 9.10 7.50
C LEU A 6 -10.10 7.61 7.12
N THR A 7 -10.85 6.77 7.79
CA THR A 7 -10.88 5.32 7.55
C THR A 7 -12.32 4.79 7.55
N LEU A 8 -12.46 3.49 7.42
CA LEU A 8 -13.72 2.74 7.45
C LEU A 8 -13.65 1.60 8.45
N TYR A 9 -14.76 0.94 8.72
CA TYR A 9 -14.76 -0.29 9.52
C TYR A 9 -14.15 -1.44 8.72
N SER A 10 -13.22 -2.18 9.31
CA SER A 10 -12.57 -3.34 8.67
C SER A 10 -13.57 -4.43 8.33
N SER A 11 -14.57 -4.64 9.19
CA SER A 11 -15.60 -5.67 9.02
C SER A 11 -16.93 -5.23 9.61
N PHE A 12 -17.97 -6.00 9.29
CA PHE A 12 -19.27 -5.86 9.92
C PHE A 12 -19.24 -6.12 11.43
N GLU A 13 -18.42 -7.05 11.89
CA GLU A 13 -18.27 -7.36 13.32
C GLU A 13 -17.62 -6.18 14.08
N SER A 14 -16.69 -5.47 13.45
CA SER A 14 -16.12 -4.24 14.01
C SER A 14 -17.19 -3.14 14.17
N LEU A 15 -18.08 -3.00 13.19
CA LEU A 15 -19.22 -2.08 13.27
C LEU A 15 -20.20 -2.51 14.36
N LYS A 16 -20.50 -3.80 14.48
CA LYS A 16 -21.37 -4.35 15.50
C LYS A 16 -20.82 -4.18 16.91
N SER A 17 -19.50 -4.31 17.09
CA SER A 17 -18.86 -4.10 18.40
C SER A 17 -18.94 -2.65 18.84
N SER A 18 -18.86 -1.68 17.93
CA SER A 18 -19.08 -0.28 18.24
C SER A 18 -20.58 0.06 18.45
N ARG A 19 -21.50 -0.72 17.85
CA ARG A 19 -22.96 -0.48 17.89
C ARG A 19 -23.76 -1.77 18.07
N PRO A 20 -23.71 -2.41 19.25
CA PRO A 20 -24.30 -3.74 19.49
C PRO A 20 -25.85 -3.77 19.37
N TRP A 21 -26.48 -2.61 19.48
CA TRP A 21 -27.95 -2.45 19.41
C TRP A 21 -28.52 -2.56 17.99
N MET A 22 -27.68 -2.53 16.96
CA MET A 22 -28.12 -2.43 15.56
C MET A 22 -28.37 -3.80 14.93
N PRO A 23 -29.61 -4.14 14.47
CA PRO A 23 -29.88 -5.37 13.75
C PRO A 23 -29.16 -5.45 12.40
N ARG A 24 -28.64 -6.64 12.04
CA ARG A 24 -27.85 -6.85 10.83
C ARG A 24 -28.59 -6.43 9.54
N ALA A 25 -29.88 -6.69 9.45
CA ALA A 25 -30.70 -6.32 8.29
C ALA A 25 -30.83 -4.80 8.07
N LEU A 26 -30.76 -4.01 9.13
CA LEU A 26 -30.87 -2.54 9.06
C LEU A 26 -29.56 -1.86 8.68
N HIS A 27 -28.41 -2.52 8.82
CA HIS A 27 -27.10 -1.88 8.60
C HIS A 27 -26.96 -1.30 7.20
N GLN A 28 -27.37 -2.03 6.17
CA GLN A 28 -27.23 -1.55 4.79
C GLN A 28 -28.07 -0.29 4.50
N TYR A 29 -29.20 -0.13 5.20
CA TYR A 29 -30.09 1.03 5.02
C TYR A 29 -29.65 2.24 5.87
N ILE A 30 -29.19 1.98 7.09
CA ILE A 30 -28.89 3.02 8.08
C ILE A 30 -27.48 3.59 7.90
N LEU A 31 -26.52 2.81 7.42
CA LEU A 31 -25.13 3.24 7.28
C LEU A 31 -24.95 4.52 6.46
N GLY A 32 -25.72 4.71 5.38
CA GLY A 32 -25.71 5.95 4.61
C GLY A 32 -26.25 7.18 5.37
N ILE A 33 -26.87 6.99 6.55
CA ILE A 33 -27.53 8.05 7.34
C ILE A 33 -26.76 8.34 8.64
N MET A 34 -25.95 7.40 9.11
CA MET A 34 -25.23 7.51 10.38
C MET A 34 -24.14 8.59 10.35
N PRO A 35 -23.92 9.29 11.46
CA PRO A 35 -22.74 10.15 11.58
C PRO A 35 -21.46 9.32 11.63
N PRO A 36 -20.33 9.87 11.18
CA PRO A 36 -19.03 9.26 11.39
C PRO A 36 -18.70 9.21 12.89
N GLU A 37 -17.88 8.26 13.28
CA GLU A 37 -17.35 8.17 14.64
C GLU A 37 -15.95 8.78 14.67
N THR A 38 -15.64 9.49 15.76
CA THR A 38 -14.33 10.12 15.93
C THR A 38 -13.67 9.59 17.20
N PHE A 39 -12.45 9.05 17.05
CA PHE A 39 -11.64 8.53 18.14
C PHE A 39 -10.38 9.37 18.30
N ARG A 40 -10.01 9.70 19.53
CA ARG A 40 -8.77 10.41 19.81
C ARG A 40 -7.56 9.46 19.72
N VAL A 41 -6.49 9.96 19.12
CA VAL A 41 -5.18 9.32 19.12
C VAL A 41 -4.32 10.04 20.16
N PRO A 42 -3.78 9.33 21.15
CA PRO A 42 -2.99 9.96 22.21
C PRO A 42 -1.71 10.60 21.66
N GLY A 43 -1.24 11.67 22.30
CA GLY A 43 -0.06 12.43 21.85
C GLY A 43 1.27 11.69 21.93
N ASP A 44 1.30 10.52 22.54
CA ASP A 44 2.46 9.63 22.59
C ASP A 44 2.30 8.37 21.71
N PHE A 45 1.33 8.39 20.78
CA PHE A 45 1.10 7.32 19.79
C PHE A 45 2.40 6.97 19.05
N ILE A 46 3.15 7.98 18.61
CA ILE A 46 4.55 7.88 18.22
C ILE A 46 5.33 8.94 19.00
N HIS A 47 6.58 8.69 19.33
CA HIS A 47 7.35 9.62 20.15
C HIS A 47 7.43 11.03 19.56
N GLY A 48 6.94 12.00 20.33
CA GLY A 48 6.93 13.42 19.98
C GLY A 48 5.84 13.83 18.99
N ALA A 49 4.86 12.99 18.67
CA ALA A 49 3.65 13.41 17.98
C ALA A 49 2.71 14.12 18.98
N GLY A 50 1.98 15.11 18.47
CA GLY A 50 0.89 15.73 19.19
C GLY A 50 -0.36 14.85 19.22
N GLU A 51 -1.50 15.42 19.59
CA GLU A 51 -2.78 14.72 19.59
C GLU A 51 -3.35 14.58 18.18
N GLY A 52 -3.83 13.38 17.85
CA GLY A 52 -4.49 13.08 16.60
C GLY A 52 -5.94 12.60 16.78
N CYS A 53 -6.58 12.31 15.66
CA CYS A 53 -7.86 11.61 15.66
C CYS A 53 -8.01 10.66 14.46
N VAL A 54 -8.86 9.66 14.65
CA VAL A 54 -9.35 8.76 13.60
C VAL A 54 -10.84 9.03 13.40
N VAL A 55 -11.21 9.42 12.20
CA VAL A 55 -12.59 9.59 11.77
C VAL A 55 -12.99 8.36 10.97
N VAL A 56 -13.95 7.59 11.47
CA VAL A 56 -14.41 6.35 10.85
C VAL A 56 -15.70 6.63 10.11
N ALA A 57 -15.66 6.50 8.78
CA ALA A 57 -16.86 6.58 7.96
C ALA A 57 -17.75 5.36 8.22
N PRO A 58 -19.09 5.54 8.27
CA PRO A 58 -20.03 4.47 8.59
C PRO A 58 -20.24 3.49 7.40
N VAL A 59 -19.17 2.94 6.90
CA VAL A 59 -19.13 1.91 5.85
C VAL A 59 -18.10 0.85 6.21
N THR A 60 -18.32 -0.38 5.79
CA THR A 60 -17.35 -1.46 5.93
C THR A 60 -16.62 -1.68 4.61
N ARG A 61 -15.48 -2.39 4.68
CA ARG A 61 -14.70 -2.79 3.51
C ARG A 61 -15.53 -3.54 2.48
N ASP A 62 -16.32 -4.53 2.92
CA ASP A 62 -17.17 -5.33 2.04
C ASP A 62 -18.22 -4.47 1.32
N MET A 63 -18.72 -3.44 2.00
CA MET A 63 -19.68 -2.51 1.42
C MET A 63 -19.05 -1.61 0.35
N VAL A 64 -17.80 -1.22 0.51
CA VAL A 64 -17.06 -0.45 -0.51
C VAL A 64 -16.94 -1.26 -1.79
N ALA A 65 -16.76 -2.58 -1.69
CA ALA A 65 -16.69 -3.48 -2.84
C ALA A 65 -18.05 -3.75 -3.50
N GLY A 66 -19.14 -3.80 -2.72
CA GLY A 66 -20.46 -4.26 -3.18
C GLY A 66 -21.56 -3.20 -3.30
N LEU A 67 -21.38 -2.01 -2.73
CA LEU A 67 -22.42 -0.97 -2.75
C LEU A 67 -22.32 -0.04 -3.96
N ALA A 68 -23.48 0.49 -4.36
CA ALA A 68 -23.55 1.56 -5.35
C ALA A 68 -22.63 2.74 -4.89
N ALA A 69 -21.75 3.18 -5.78
CA ALA A 69 -20.74 4.21 -5.53
C ALA A 69 -21.31 5.46 -4.82
N ARG A 70 -22.58 5.85 -5.10
CA ARG A 70 -23.27 6.98 -4.47
C ARG A 70 -23.42 6.85 -2.93
N ARG A 71 -23.61 5.64 -2.38
CA ARG A 71 -23.76 5.45 -0.94
C ARG A 71 -22.42 5.57 -0.22
N VAL A 72 -21.39 4.98 -0.80
CA VAL A 72 -20.02 5.10 -0.31
C VAL A 72 -19.60 6.58 -0.34
N SER A 73 -19.83 7.29 -1.46
CA SER A 73 -19.53 8.71 -1.59
C SER A 73 -20.20 9.55 -0.50
N ARG A 74 -21.50 9.35 -0.22
CA ARG A 74 -22.20 10.09 0.84
C ARG A 74 -21.61 9.84 2.24
N ALA A 75 -21.20 8.62 2.55
CA ALA A 75 -20.59 8.32 3.84
C ALA A 75 -19.20 8.98 3.95
N LEU A 76 -18.44 9.00 2.86
CA LEU A 76 -17.15 9.69 2.78
C LEU A 76 -17.31 11.22 2.86
N ASP A 77 -18.32 11.79 2.20
CA ASP A 77 -18.61 13.23 2.27
C ASP A 77 -18.86 13.68 3.72
N ARG A 78 -19.53 12.84 4.53
CA ARG A 78 -19.74 13.10 5.96
C ARG A 78 -18.45 12.99 6.77
N GLY A 79 -17.65 11.94 6.55
CA GLY A 79 -16.35 11.83 7.19
C GLY A 79 -15.44 13.02 6.84
N THR A 80 -15.46 13.44 5.58
CA THR A 80 -14.76 14.65 5.11
C THR A 80 -15.28 15.93 5.77
N ALA A 81 -16.59 16.06 5.93
CA ALA A 81 -17.19 17.21 6.63
C ALA A 81 -16.75 17.26 8.10
N GLU A 82 -16.68 16.12 8.78
CA GLU A 82 -16.18 16.02 10.14
C GLU A 82 -14.69 16.40 10.24
N LEU A 83 -13.85 15.91 9.31
CA LEU A 83 -12.46 16.33 9.23
C LEU A 83 -12.32 17.85 9.02
N ARG A 84 -13.11 18.45 8.15
CA ARG A 84 -13.12 19.91 7.96
C ARG A 84 -13.51 20.65 9.23
N ARG A 85 -14.46 20.12 10.02
CA ARG A 85 -14.86 20.69 11.31
C ARG A 85 -13.72 20.64 12.33
N LEU A 86 -12.95 19.54 12.33
CA LEU A 86 -11.80 19.35 13.22
C LEU A 86 -10.58 20.16 12.77
N ALA A 87 -10.51 20.49 11.48
CA ALA A 87 -9.44 21.28 10.83
C ALA A 87 -8.00 20.86 11.18
N PRO A 88 -7.64 19.56 11.16
CA PRO A 88 -6.27 19.17 11.42
C PRO A 88 -5.37 19.60 10.25
N PRO A 89 -4.13 20.07 10.51
CA PRO A 89 -3.22 20.50 9.46
C PRO A 89 -2.72 19.33 8.57
N HIS A 90 -2.72 18.11 9.10
CA HIS A 90 -2.29 16.92 8.37
C HIS A 90 -3.39 15.87 8.35
N VAL A 91 -3.86 15.55 7.14
CA VAL A 91 -4.92 14.57 6.93
C VAL A 91 -4.39 13.39 6.14
N ALA A 92 -4.63 12.20 6.65
CA ALA A 92 -4.43 10.96 5.91
C ALA A 92 -5.76 10.29 5.57
N ILE A 93 -5.72 9.46 4.54
CA ILE A 93 -6.86 8.65 4.13
C ILE A 93 -6.44 7.18 4.07
N ASP A 94 -7.37 6.31 4.47
CA ASP A 94 -7.23 4.88 4.24
C ASP A 94 -7.03 4.60 2.74
N PRO A 95 -6.00 3.85 2.34
CA PRO A 95 -5.74 3.55 0.94
C PRO A 95 -6.94 2.99 0.18
N LEU A 96 -7.81 2.21 0.83
CA LEU A 96 -9.04 1.67 0.24
C LEU A 96 -10.05 2.75 -0.18
N LEU A 97 -9.97 3.92 0.43
CA LEU A 97 -10.88 5.04 0.17
C LEU A 97 -10.32 6.03 -0.85
N ARG A 98 -9.05 5.90 -1.21
CA ARG A 98 -8.32 6.89 -2.02
C ARG A 98 -9.00 7.16 -3.38
N GLU A 99 -9.47 6.12 -4.06
CA GLU A 99 -10.15 6.26 -5.35
C GLU A 99 -11.48 7.03 -5.26
N ASN A 100 -12.08 7.07 -4.07
CA ASN A 100 -13.33 7.77 -3.80
C ASN A 100 -13.09 9.15 -3.18
N ALA A 101 -11.85 9.48 -2.79
CA ALA A 101 -11.52 10.75 -2.17
C ALA A 101 -11.32 11.83 -3.23
N ARG A 102 -12.02 12.95 -3.08
CA ARG A 102 -11.90 14.11 -3.98
C ARG A 102 -10.71 15.02 -3.66
N ASN A 103 -9.92 14.68 -2.66
CA ASN A 103 -8.80 15.50 -2.24
C ASN A 103 -7.47 14.77 -2.49
N PRO A 104 -6.71 15.17 -3.52
CA PRO A 104 -5.44 14.53 -3.89
C PRO A 104 -4.31 14.79 -2.88
N ASP A 105 -4.43 15.82 -2.03
CA ASP A 105 -3.37 16.25 -1.10
C ASP A 105 -3.34 15.41 0.19
N TRP A 106 -4.29 14.51 0.39
CA TRP A 106 -4.32 13.68 1.58
C TRP A 106 -3.28 12.57 1.51
N LEU A 107 -2.61 12.35 2.65
CA LEU A 107 -1.59 11.34 2.82
C LEU A 107 -2.20 9.93 2.72
N SER A 108 -1.53 9.03 2.04
CA SER A 108 -2.04 7.67 1.78
C SER A 108 -1.30 6.57 2.53
N GLY A 109 -0.29 6.91 3.32
CA GLY A 109 0.53 5.93 4.02
C GLY A 109 1.51 5.14 3.15
N SER A 110 1.47 5.34 1.84
CA SER A 110 2.25 4.53 0.90
C SER A 110 3.76 4.69 1.09
N THR A 111 4.21 5.88 1.48
CA THR A 111 5.63 6.16 1.71
C THR A 111 6.13 5.49 3.00
N VAL A 112 5.32 5.53 4.06
CA VAL A 112 5.59 4.82 5.31
C VAL A 112 5.50 3.30 5.10
N ALA A 113 4.53 2.84 4.32
CA ALA A 113 4.42 1.42 3.96
C ALA A 113 5.66 0.94 3.21
N ALA A 114 6.14 1.69 2.22
CA ALA A 114 7.38 1.36 1.49
C ALA A 114 8.59 1.30 2.42
N ALA A 115 8.75 2.27 3.32
CA ALA A 115 9.84 2.29 4.29
C ALA A 115 9.77 1.12 5.29
N GLY A 116 8.57 0.73 5.73
CA GLY A 116 8.36 -0.42 6.60
C GLY A 116 8.64 -1.75 5.89
N VAL A 117 8.23 -1.90 4.63
CA VAL A 117 8.55 -3.07 3.81
C VAL A 117 10.05 -3.15 3.53
N LEU A 118 10.72 -2.02 3.26
CA LEU A 118 12.18 -1.98 3.14
C LEU A 118 12.85 -2.54 4.40
N LYS A 119 12.39 -2.11 5.59
CA LYS A 119 12.91 -2.63 6.86
C LYS A 119 12.70 -4.14 7.01
N ALA A 120 11.53 -4.64 6.63
CA ALA A 120 11.24 -6.08 6.65
C ALA A 120 12.19 -6.87 5.74
N PHE A 121 12.45 -6.36 4.53
CA PHE A 121 13.43 -6.97 3.61
C PHE A 121 14.85 -6.92 4.18
N GLU A 122 15.30 -5.80 4.72
CA GLU A 122 16.63 -5.69 5.34
C GLU A 122 16.82 -6.70 6.47
N GLN A 123 15.81 -6.88 7.31
CA GLN A 123 15.82 -7.89 8.37
C GLN A 123 15.88 -9.31 7.81
N ALA A 124 15.01 -9.65 6.86
CA ALA A 124 15.03 -10.96 6.19
C ALA A 124 16.34 -11.22 5.46
N PHE A 125 16.92 -10.20 4.82
CA PHE A 125 18.22 -10.30 4.17
C PHE A 125 19.37 -10.49 5.14
N SER A 126 19.33 -9.89 6.31
CA SER A 126 20.36 -10.10 7.35
C SER A 126 20.43 -11.55 7.83
N MET A 127 19.34 -12.30 7.70
CA MET A 127 19.24 -13.73 8.01
C MET A 127 19.68 -14.64 6.84
N THR A 128 19.84 -14.06 5.64
CA THR A 128 20.20 -14.78 4.42
C THR A 128 21.67 -14.51 4.08
N SER A 129 22.36 -15.50 3.50
CA SER A 129 23.77 -15.27 3.09
C SER A 129 23.84 -14.21 1.98
N ALA A 130 24.75 -13.24 2.10
CA ALA A 130 24.97 -12.18 1.10
C ALA A 130 25.22 -12.73 -0.32
N ARG A 131 25.86 -13.93 -0.44
CA ARG A 131 26.11 -14.58 -1.74
C ARG A 131 24.83 -14.98 -2.45
N ARG A 132 23.76 -15.35 -1.71
CA ARG A 132 22.48 -15.72 -2.31
C ARG A 132 21.75 -14.51 -2.86
N LEU A 133 21.74 -13.40 -2.11
CA LEU A 133 21.10 -12.15 -2.54
C LEU A 133 21.73 -11.58 -3.81
N ALA A 134 23.06 -11.63 -3.92
CA ALA A 134 23.78 -11.22 -5.13
C ALA A 134 23.46 -12.09 -6.38
N GLY A 135 22.75 -13.20 -6.22
CA GLY A 135 22.26 -14.04 -7.32
C GLY A 135 20.86 -13.67 -7.81
N TYR A 136 20.11 -12.85 -7.07
CA TYR A 136 18.70 -12.55 -7.39
C TYR A 136 18.55 -11.38 -8.34
N GLU A 137 17.45 -11.43 -9.10
CA GLU A 137 16.95 -10.33 -9.89
C GLU A 137 15.59 -9.91 -9.32
N ILE A 138 15.30 -8.61 -9.35
CA ILE A 138 14.00 -8.06 -9.02
C ILE A 138 13.29 -7.60 -10.29
N ALA A 139 11.96 -7.66 -10.31
CA ALA A 139 11.15 -7.06 -11.35
C ALA A 139 10.45 -5.81 -10.82
N VAL A 140 10.38 -4.77 -11.66
CA VAL A 140 9.58 -3.57 -11.42
C VAL A 140 8.56 -3.45 -12.55
N ILE A 141 7.28 -3.55 -12.19
CA ILE A 141 6.17 -3.54 -13.15
C ILE A 141 5.45 -2.20 -13.08
N GLY A 142 5.65 -1.39 -14.12
CA GLY A 142 5.15 -0.01 -14.17
C GLY A 142 6.14 1.03 -13.63
N THR A 143 5.78 2.31 -13.72
CA THR A 143 6.63 3.45 -13.32
C THR A 143 5.85 4.56 -12.61
N ALA A 144 4.55 4.36 -12.36
CA ALA A 144 3.66 5.41 -11.86
C ALA A 144 3.69 5.56 -10.32
N PHE A 145 4.05 4.50 -9.58
CA PHE A 145 4.05 4.51 -8.11
C PHE A 145 5.46 4.77 -7.60
N HIS A 146 5.76 6.03 -7.37
CA HIS A 146 7.11 6.49 -7.02
C HIS A 146 7.66 5.88 -5.74
N GLU A 147 6.81 5.60 -4.75
CA GLU A 147 7.20 4.94 -3.50
C GLU A 147 7.68 3.50 -3.74
N THR A 148 7.06 2.78 -4.68
CA THR A 148 7.48 1.42 -5.06
C THR A 148 8.76 1.47 -5.89
N VAL A 149 8.90 2.46 -6.76
CA VAL A 149 10.15 2.69 -7.52
C VAL A 149 11.31 2.98 -6.55
N ALA A 150 11.10 3.86 -5.57
CA ALA A 150 12.11 4.18 -4.55
C ALA A 150 12.46 2.95 -3.69
N LEU A 151 11.49 2.09 -3.37
CA LEU A 151 11.74 0.80 -2.71
C LEU A 151 12.62 -0.10 -3.60
N ALA A 152 12.32 -0.17 -4.90
CA ALA A 152 13.12 -0.94 -5.86
C ALA A 152 14.57 -0.42 -5.94
N GLU A 153 14.77 0.91 -5.93
CA GLU A 153 16.10 1.52 -5.90
C GLU A 153 16.89 1.10 -4.65
N CYS A 154 16.24 1.10 -3.47
CA CYS A 154 16.88 0.62 -2.24
C CYS A 154 17.29 -0.85 -2.33
N LEU A 155 16.42 -1.71 -2.87
CA LEU A 155 16.67 -3.16 -3.03
C LEU A 155 17.72 -3.45 -4.11
N ALA A 156 17.80 -2.62 -5.14
CA ALA A 156 18.75 -2.78 -6.24
C ALA A 156 20.21 -2.82 -5.77
N GLU A 157 20.54 -2.16 -4.66
CA GLU A 157 21.89 -2.19 -4.09
C GLU A 157 22.33 -3.59 -3.58
N THR A 158 21.39 -4.51 -3.41
CA THR A 158 21.65 -5.85 -2.84
C THR A 158 21.45 -6.99 -3.84
N VAL A 159 20.94 -6.71 -5.04
CA VAL A 159 20.59 -7.73 -6.04
C VAL A 159 21.48 -7.65 -7.28
N ARG A 160 21.45 -8.70 -8.10
CA ARG A 160 22.27 -8.82 -9.31
C ARG A 160 21.79 -7.92 -10.45
N GLY A 161 20.49 -7.73 -10.58
CA GLY A 161 19.90 -7.03 -11.72
C GLY A 161 18.43 -6.68 -11.52
N VAL A 162 17.96 -5.76 -12.37
CA VAL A 162 16.58 -5.29 -12.36
C VAL A 162 15.92 -5.58 -13.70
N ASN A 163 14.76 -6.20 -13.69
CA ASN A 163 13.92 -6.46 -14.85
C ASN A 163 12.78 -5.44 -14.86
N LEU A 164 12.65 -4.66 -15.92
CA LEU A 164 11.66 -3.59 -16.07
C LEU A 164 10.62 -3.96 -17.11
N ALA A 165 9.35 -3.75 -16.84
CA ALA A 165 8.27 -3.94 -17.81
C ALA A 165 7.02 -3.10 -17.45
N GLY A 166 6.06 -3.00 -18.38
CA GLY A 166 4.75 -2.40 -18.13
C GLY A 166 4.79 -0.88 -17.94
N GLY A 167 5.52 -0.19 -18.79
CA GLY A 167 5.58 1.27 -18.79
C GLY A 167 5.97 1.82 -20.16
N LYS A 168 5.82 3.12 -20.36
CA LYS A 168 6.28 3.77 -21.61
C LYS A 168 7.78 3.53 -21.77
N PRO A 169 8.26 3.18 -22.98
CA PRO A 169 9.67 2.88 -23.23
C PRO A 169 10.62 3.95 -22.67
N ALA A 170 10.33 5.22 -22.95
CA ALA A 170 11.14 6.33 -22.45
C ALA A 170 11.17 6.46 -20.91
N ALA A 171 10.10 6.05 -20.21
CA ALA A 171 10.07 6.03 -18.75
C ALA A 171 10.88 4.86 -18.19
N LEU A 172 10.80 3.69 -18.82
CA LEU A 172 11.61 2.52 -18.45
C LEU A 172 13.09 2.76 -18.70
N GLU A 173 13.47 3.42 -19.81
CA GLU A 173 14.86 3.78 -20.10
C GLU A 173 15.42 4.77 -19.08
N ARG A 174 14.63 5.78 -18.67
CA ARG A 174 15.03 6.70 -17.60
C ARG A 174 15.24 5.94 -16.29
N LEU A 175 14.29 5.08 -15.95
CA LEU A 175 14.37 4.27 -14.73
C LEU A 175 15.59 3.34 -14.75
N ALA A 176 15.90 2.70 -15.90
CA ALA A 176 17.09 1.90 -16.08
C ALA A 176 18.37 2.72 -15.87
N SER A 177 18.41 3.95 -16.40
CA SER A 177 19.52 4.88 -16.21
C SER A 177 19.68 5.29 -14.75
N ASP A 178 18.57 5.49 -14.02
CA ASP A 178 18.58 5.85 -12.61
C ASP A 178 19.10 4.67 -11.75
N PHE A 179 18.68 3.44 -12.00
CA PHE A 179 19.24 2.26 -11.32
C PHE A 179 20.75 2.12 -11.56
N TRP A 180 21.21 2.32 -12.79
CA TRP A 180 22.63 2.30 -13.08
C TRP A 180 23.39 3.40 -12.32
N ARG A 181 22.85 4.62 -12.35
CA ARG A 181 23.51 5.78 -11.74
C ARG A 181 23.56 5.72 -10.22
N HIS A 182 22.49 5.24 -9.57
CA HIS A 182 22.34 5.29 -8.11
C HIS A 182 22.79 3.99 -7.43
N ALA A 183 22.51 2.85 -8.03
CA ALA A 183 22.81 1.54 -7.45
C ALA A 183 23.93 0.77 -8.18
N GLY A 184 24.37 1.25 -9.35
CA GLY A 184 25.40 0.56 -10.16
C GLY A 184 24.90 -0.76 -10.77
N VAL A 185 23.57 -0.98 -10.84
CA VAL A 185 22.97 -2.24 -11.25
C VAL A 185 22.42 -2.14 -12.65
N ALA A 186 22.74 -3.14 -13.48
CA ALA A 186 22.22 -3.24 -14.84
C ALA A 186 20.74 -3.59 -14.84
N SER A 187 19.98 -2.89 -15.68
CA SER A 187 18.56 -3.14 -15.88
C SER A 187 18.28 -3.72 -17.26
N ARG A 188 17.32 -4.63 -17.35
CA ARG A 188 16.81 -5.17 -18.60
C ARG A 188 15.37 -4.75 -18.80
N ILE A 189 15.06 -4.17 -19.94
CA ILE A 189 13.70 -3.79 -20.31
C ILE A 189 13.09 -4.94 -21.12
N HIS A 190 11.95 -5.43 -20.63
CA HIS A 190 11.20 -6.51 -21.25
C HIS A 190 9.93 -5.96 -21.91
N LYS A 191 9.56 -6.49 -23.07
CA LYS A 191 8.29 -6.19 -23.74
C LYS A 191 7.10 -6.77 -22.97
N SER A 192 7.27 -7.92 -22.31
CA SER A 192 6.23 -8.62 -21.58
C SER A 192 6.48 -8.58 -20.07
N ARG A 193 5.42 -8.28 -19.30
CA ARG A 193 5.41 -8.36 -17.84
C ARG A 193 5.70 -9.77 -17.34
N ALA A 194 5.14 -10.79 -18.01
CA ALA A 194 5.37 -12.19 -17.69
C ALA A 194 6.86 -12.55 -17.77
N MET A 195 7.57 -12.07 -18.82
CA MET A 195 9.02 -12.30 -18.95
C MET A 195 9.84 -11.62 -17.84
N ALA A 196 9.47 -10.42 -17.42
CA ALA A 196 10.15 -9.75 -16.32
C ALA A 196 9.90 -10.50 -15.00
N CYS A 197 8.66 -10.92 -14.72
CA CYS A 197 8.29 -11.66 -13.52
C CYS A 197 8.95 -13.05 -13.46
N SER A 198 8.96 -13.81 -14.57
CA SER A 198 9.50 -15.18 -14.60
C SER A 198 11.00 -15.27 -14.33
N ARG A 199 11.73 -14.16 -14.42
CA ARG A 199 13.17 -14.09 -14.14
C ARG A 199 13.50 -13.55 -12.76
N SER A 200 12.49 -13.13 -12.01
CA SER A 200 12.66 -12.35 -10.78
C SER A 200 12.15 -13.09 -9.57
N ARG A 201 12.88 -12.97 -8.47
CA ARG A 201 12.47 -13.52 -7.17
C ARG A 201 11.57 -12.58 -6.39
N ILE A 202 11.75 -11.28 -6.58
CA ILE A 202 10.94 -10.23 -5.98
C ILE A 202 10.31 -9.42 -7.11
N VAL A 203 9.00 -9.27 -7.09
CA VAL A 203 8.23 -8.50 -8.08
C VAL A 203 7.58 -7.32 -7.37
N LEU A 204 7.85 -6.12 -7.84
CA LEU A 204 7.37 -4.87 -7.28
C LEU A 204 6.37 -4.23 -8.26
N ILE A 205 5.13 -4.05 -7.83
CA ILE A 205 4.10 -3.41 -8.65
C ILE A 205 4.19 -1.89 -8.48
N ALA A 206 4.76 -1.23 -9.48
CA ALA A 206 4.99 0.21 -9.51
C ALA A 206 4.04 0.96 -10.46
N GLY A 207 2.96 0.34 -10.90
CA GLY A 207 1.96 0.94 -11.78
C GLY A 207 0.64 0.18 -11.75
N PRO A 208 -0.42 0.76 -12.35
CA PRO A 208 -1.69 0.06 -12.47
C PRO A 208 -1.50 -1.21 -13.32
N LEU A 209 -2.07 -2.31 -12.85
CA LEU A 209 -2.19 -3.53 -13.64
C LEU A 209 -3.43 -3.43 -14.54
N PRO A 210 -3.40 -3.96 -15.78
CA PRO A 210 -4.59 -4.00 -16.62
C PRO A 210 -5.69 -4.76 -15.88
N ARG A 211 -6.90 -4.23 -15.96
CA ARG A 211 -8.08 -4.93 -15.44
C ARG A 211 -8.24 -6.22 -16.25
N GLN A 212 -8.44 -7.35 -15.57
CA GLN A 212 -9.06 -8.49 -16.20
C GLN A 212 -10.52 -8.08 -16.48
N ASP A 213 -10.82 -7.77 -17.71
CA ASP A 213 -12.17 -7.38 -18.09
C ASP A 213 -13.14 -8.50 -17.75
N ALA A 214 -13.98 -8.25 -16.77
CA ALA A 214 -15.28 -8.89 -16.69
C ALA A 214 -16.02 -8.48 -17.97
N GLY A 215 -16.30 -9.46 -18.83
CA GLY A 215 -16.85 -9.43 -20.14
C GLY A 215 -17.59 -8.17 -20.62
N ASP A 216 -17.40 -7.90 -21.89
CA ASP A 216 -18.18 -7.05 -22.81
C ASP A 216 -19.26 -6.16 -22.18
N GLY A 217 -19.04 -4.86 -22.07
CA GLY A 217 -20.14 -3.95 -21.86
C GLY A 217 -19.91 -2.52 -21.47
N ALA A 218 -18.70 -2.05 -21.23
CA ALA A 218 -18.51 -0.63 -20.96
C ALA A 218 -17.20 -0.13 -21.59
N ARG A 219 -17.30 0.36 -22.81
CA ARG A 219 -16.33 1.32 -23.35
C ARG A 219 -16.64 2.67 -22.70
N ASP A 220 -16.14 2.88 -21.50
CA ASP A 220 -15.90 4.23 -21.01
C ASP A 220 -14.63 4.70 -21.73
N GLU A 221 -14.75 5.79 -22.49
CA GLU A 221 -13.64 6.39 -23.22
C GLU A 221 -12.48 6.63 -22.25
N PRO A 222 -11.27 6.10 -22.52
CA PRO A 222 -10.11 6.43 -21.72
C PRO A 222 -9.81 7.91 -21.97
N GLY A 223 -9.72 8.69 -20.89
CA GLY A 223 -9.19 10.04 -20.97
C GLY A 223 -7.81 10.02 -21.64
N ASP A 224 -7.46 11.09 -22.36
CA ASP A 224 -6.27 11.23 -23.23
C ASP A 224 -4.91 10.88 -22.60
N ASP A 225 -4.87 10.58 -21.29
CA ASP A 225 -3.69 10.12 -20.56
C ASP A 225 -3.68 8.60 -20.29
N ALA A 226 -4.68 7.85 -20.76
CA ALA A 226 -4.69 6.39 -20.66
C ALA A 226 -3.77 5.81 -21.76
N TRP A 227 -2.69 5.28 -21.29
CA TRP A 227 -1.55 4.72 -21.98
C TRP A 227 -1.94 3.81 -23.16
N ASP A 228 -1.50 4.17 -24.36
CA ASP A 228 -1.59 3.36 -25.61
C ASP A 228 -0.91 1.96 -25.53
N ASP A 229 -0.28 1.62 -24.38
CA ASP A 229 0.39 0.34 -24.14
C ASP A 229 -0.55 -0.82 -23.81
N ALA A 230 -1.87 -0.60 -23.77
CA ALA A 230 -2.85 -1.67 -23.55
C ALA A 230 -2.99 -2.63 -24.74
N GLN A 231 -2.36 -2.35 -25.88
CA GLN A 231 -2.57 -3.16 -27.10
C GLN A 231 -1.77 -4.47 -27.14
N ASP A 232 -0.63 -4.57 -26.42
CA ASP A 232 0.18 -5.80 -26.47
C ASP A 232 -0.19 -6.87 -25.44
N ASP A 233 -0.96 -6.51 -24.39
CA ASP A 233 -1.45 -7.44 -23.36
C ASP A 233 -2.99 -7.42 -23.24
N ALA A 234 -3.71 -7.24 -24.35
CA ALA A 234 -5.19 -7.14 -24.39
C ALA A 234 -5.97 -8.42 -24.00
N GLY A 235 -5.31 -9.44 -23.59
CA GLY A 235 -5.89 -10.55 -22.86
C GLY A 235 -5.22 -10.60 -21.50
N GLY A 236 -5.94 -10.29 -20.42
CA GLY A 236 -5.44 -10.27 -19.04
C GLY A 236 -4.57 -11.48 -18.69
N VAL A 237 -3.32 -11.46 -19.16
CA VAL A 237 -2.34 -12.52 -18.87
C VAL A 237 -2.00 -12.38 -17.39
N PRO A 238 -2.36 -13.37 -16.55
CA PRO A 238 -1.98 -13.35 -15.15
C PRO A 238 -0.47 -13.18 -15.05
N LEU A 239 -0.01 -12.39 -14.08
CA LEU A 239 1.42 -12.27 -13.81
C LEU A 239 1.98 -13.68 -13.61
N SER A 240 2.84 -14.12 -14.53
CA SER A 240 3.50 -15.42 -14.42
C SER A 240 4.59 -15.33 -13.35
N LEU A 241 4.19 -15.55 -12.10
CA LEU A 241 5.09 -15.53 -10.96
C LEU A 241 5.75 -16.90 -10.79
N ASN A 242 7.03 -16.89 -10.48
CA ASN A 242 7.73 -18.13 -10.14
C ASN A 242 7.24 -18.67 -8.78
N PRO A 243 7.17 -19.99 -8.62
CA PRO A 243 6.96 -20.58 -7.31
C PRO A 243 7.96 -20.03 -6.29
N GLY A 244 7.44 -19.62 -5.14
CA GLY A 244 8.25 -19.05 -4.06
C GLY A 244 8.81 -17.64 -4.34
N SER A 245 8.25 -16.88 -5.29
CA SER A 245 8.56 -15.46 -5.44
C SER A 245 7.80 -14.59 -4.42
N VAL A 246 8.31 -13.38 -4.20
CA VAL A 246 7.66 -12.36 -3.36
C VAL A 246 7.08 -11.28 -4.25
N LEU A 247 5.78 -11.03 -4.16
CA LEU A 247 5.08 -9.96 -4.84
C LEU A 247 4.79 -8.82 -3.86
N VAL A 248 5.23 -7.61 -4.17
CA VAL A 248 4.98 -6.41 -3.36
C VAL A 248 4.03 -5.48 -4.10
N GLU A 249 2.88 -5.21 -3.49
CA GLU A 249 1.85 -4.31 -3.99
C GLU A 249 1.41 -3.34 -2.89
N LEU A 250 2.02 -2.16 -2.82
CA LEU A 250 1.79 -1.17 -1.77
C LEU A 250 0.55 -0.31 -1.99
N ARG A 251 0.01 -0.27 -3.20
CA ARG A 251 -1.23 0.44 -3.51
C ARG A 251 -2.37 -0.53 -3.67
N PHE A 252 -3.33 -0.40 -2.77
CA PHE A 252 -4.57 -1.16 -2.84
C PHE A 252 -5.40 -0.73 -4.04
N HIS A 253 -5.62 -1.65 -4.97
CA HIS A 253 -6.68 -1.56 -5.96
C HIS A 253 -7.81 -2.53 -5.59
N ARG A 254 -9.07 -2.13 -5.80
CA ARG A 254 -10.26 -2.96 -5.52
C ARG A 254 -10.23 -4.32 -6.22
N GLN A 255 -9.50 -4.43 -7.31
CA GLN A 255 -9.35 -5.62 -8.15
C GLN A 255 -7.87 -5.96 -8.31
N SER A 256 -7.14 -6.03 -7.20
CA SER A 256 -5.75 -6.44 -7.25
C SER A 256 -5.64 -7.91 -7.66
N PRO A 257 -4.92 -8.25 -8.74
CA PRO A 257 -4.57 -9.64 -9.06
C PRO A 257 -3.84 -10.33 -7.92
N ALA A 258 -3.16 -9.55 -7.07
CA ALA A 258 -2.53 -10.05 -5.86
C ALA A 258 -3.57 -10.52 -4.82
N ALA A 259 -4.77 -9.93 -4.79
CA ALA A 259 -5.85 -10.41 -3.92
C ALA A 259 -6.36 -11.79 -4.33
N ASP A 260 -6.39 -12.08 -5.63
CA ASP A 260 -6.81 -13.39 -6.15
C ASP A 260 -5.68 -14.42 -6.01
N ALA A 261 -4.42 -14.02 -6.22
CA ALA A 261 -3.26 -14.87 -6.02
C ALA A 261 -2.98 -15.19 -4.53
N ALA A 262 -3.41 -14.33 -3.59
CA ALA A 262 -3.26 -14.55 -2.14
C ALA A 262 -4.12 -15.71 -1.59
N GLY A 263 -4.81 -16.46 -2.47
CA GLY A 263 -5.74 -17.53 -2.14
C GLY A 263 -5.13 -18.75 -1.46
N CYS A 264 -3.93 -19.05 -1.77
CA CYS A 264 -3.33 -20.34 -1.44
C CYS A 264 -1.87 -20.16 -1.01
N LEU A 265 -1.57 -20.31 0.25
CA LEU A 265 -0.22 -20.56 0.77
C LEU A 265 0.09 -22.07 0.73
N ALA A 266 -0.28 -22.75 -0.36
CA ALA A 266 0.21 -24.09 -0.61
C ALA A 266 1.70 -24.02 -0.97
N HIS A 267 2.48 -25.05 -0.63
CA HIS A 267 3.92 -25.09 -0.88
C HIS A 267 4.25 -24.72 -2.35
N GLY A 268 4.95 -23.60 -2.53
CA GLY A 268 5.38 -23.11 -3.84
C GLY A 268 4.64 -21.89 -4.38
N GLU A 269 3.64 -21.36 -3.69
CA GLU A 269 2.94 -20.15 -4.15
C GLU A 269 3.71 -18.85 -3.82
N PRO A 270 3.48 -17.78 -4.59
CA PRO A 270 4.11 -16.49 -4.33
C PRO A 270 3.57 -15.88 -3.02
N VAL A 271 4.47 -15.28 -2.24
CA VAL A 271 4.09 -14.48 -1.08
C VAL A 271 3.72 -13.08 -1.55
N VAL A 272 2.52 -12.62 -1.16
CA VAL A 272 2.06 -11.27 -1.46
C VAL A 272 2.23 -10.38 -0.24
N ILE A 273 2.86 -9.22 -0.41
CA ILE A 273 3.05 -8.18 0.60
C ILE A 273 2.32 -6.92 0.13
N GLN A 274 1.38 -6.45 0.94
CA GLN A 274 0.61 -5.24 0.63
C GLN A 274 0.88 -4.10 1.64
N SER A 275 1.30 -4.42 2.84
CA SER A 275 1.66 -3.44 3.86
C SER A 275 2.62 -4.06 4.89
N PRO A 276 3.45 -3.26 5.56
CA PRO A 276 4.08 -3.67 6.80
C PRO A 276 3.05 -3.69 7.92
N VAL A 277 3.26 -4.53 8.92
CA VAL A 277 2.60 -4.41 10.21
C VAL A 277 3.49 -3.56 11.10
N LEU A 278 2.97 -2.42 11.53
CA LEU A 278 3.69 -1.47 12.34
C LEU A 278 3.27 -1.61 13.81
N GLU A 279 4.25 -1.70 14.69
CA GLU A 279 4.08 -1.51 16.13
C GLU A 279 4.45 -0.08 16.49
N THR A 280 3.58 0.58 17.25
CA THR A 280 3.78 1.93 17.76
C THR A 280 4.09 1.89 19.25
N PRO A 281 4.82 2.86 19.83
CA PRO A 281 5.13 2.93 21.25
C PRO A 281 3.90 2.79 22.13
N ARG A 282 2.81 3.39 21.72
CA ARG A 282 1.52 3.24 22.38
C ARG A 282 0.51 2.66 21.41
N PRO A 283 -0.03 1.47 21.68
CA PRO A 283 -1.03 0.87 20.83
C PRO A 283 -2.30 1.73 20.80
N LEU A 284 -2.91 1.83 19.64
CA LEU A 284 -4.17 2.52 19.48
C LEU A 284 -5.29 1.65 20.08
N ILE A 285 -5.85 2.09 21.20
CA ILE A 285 -7.06 1.49 21.77
C ILE A 285 -8.27 2.13 21.06
N ALA A 286 -8.50 1.73 19.82
CA ALA A 286 -9.72 2.08 19.12
C ALA A 286 -10.62 0.84 19.07
N PRO A 287 -11.94 0.97 19.27
CA PRO A 287 -12.88 -0.12 19.06
C PRO A 287 -12.92 -0.60 17.60
N VAL A 288 -12.29 0.16 16.73
CA VAL A 288 -12.07 -0.16 15.33
C VAL A 288 -10.61 -0.61 15.18
N GLY A 289 -10.39 -1.90 14.96
CA GLY A 289 -9.08 -2.40 14.59
C GLY A 289 -8.65 -1.75 13.26
N LEU A 290 -7.62 -0.91 13.29
CA LEU A 290 -7.04 -0.38 12.05
C LEU A 290 -6.29 -1.49 11.35
N GLU A 291 -6.63 -1.72 10.08
CA GLU A 291 -5.82 -2.59 9.23
C GLU A 291 -4.43 -1.97 8.98
N PRO A 292 -3.39 -2.78 8.73
CA PRO A 292 -2.03 -2.29 8.56
C PRO A 292 -1.85 -1.15 7.55
N PRO A 293 -2.56 -1.11 6.39
CA PRO A 293 -2.49 0.03 5.48
C PRO A 293 -3.03 1.34 6.08
N ALA A 294 -4.16 1.27 6.78
CA ALA A 294 -4.74 2.43 7.46
C ALA A 294 -3.85 2.92 8.61
N LEU A 295 -3.22 1.98 9.34
CA LEU A 295 -2.23 2.33 10.36
C LEU A 295 -1.01 3.02 9.76
N SER A 296 -0.51 2.56 8.61
CA SER A 296 0.58 3.22 7.88
C SER A 296 0.21 4.67 7.50
N SER A 297 -1.04 4.89 7.07
CA SER A 297 -1.55 6.24 6.78
C SER A 297 -1.61 7.14 8.02
N LEU A 298 -2.07 6.61 9.15
CA LEU A 298 -2.10 7.34 10.41
C LEU A 298 -0.68 7.71 10.89
N VAL A 299 0.25 6.77 10.81
CA VAL A 299 1.67 7.01 11.15
C VAL A 299 2.27 8.06 10.23
N GLU A 300 1.96 8.06 8.93
CA GLU A 300 2.43 9.08 7.99
C GLU A 300 1.92 10.48 8.36
N ALA A 301 0.64 10.62 8.73
CA ALA A 301 0.09 11.88 9.19
C ALA A 301 0.73 12.36 10.49
N ALA A 302 0.96 11.47 11.44
CA ALA A 302 1.67 11.78 12.69
C ALA A 302 3.12 12.18 12.45
N LEU A 303 3.82 11.56 11.49
CA LEU A 303 5.16 11.99 11.07
C LEU A 303 5.14 13.36 10.41
N ALA A 304 4.16 13.65 9.57
CA ALA A 304 4.01 14.96 8.93
C ALA A 304 3.90 16.08 9.95
N SER A 305 3.16 15.84 11.04
CA SER A 305 2.98 16.83 12.12
C SER A 305 4.27 17.11 12.91
N THR A 306 5.21 16.15 12.94
CA THR A 306 6.44 16.26 13.77
C THR A 306 7.70 16.52 12.97
N SER A 307 7.67 16.24 11.68
CA SER A 307 8.86 16.26 10.82
C SER A 307 8.48 16.76 9.42
N PRO A 308 8.25 18.08 9.28
CA PRO A 308 7.93 18.70 7.99
C PRO A 308 8.97 18.32 6.93
N GLY A 309 8.49 17.94 5.74
CA GLY A 309 9.34 17.55 4.60
C GLY A 309 9.81 16.09 4.61
N ILE A 310 9.27 15.24 5.50
CA ILE A 310 9.48 13.79 5.46
C ILE A 310 8.24 13.06 4.93
N ALA A 311 7.05 13.53 5.28
CA ALA A 311 5.80 12.91 4.85
C ALA A 311 5.15 13.70 3.70
N GLY A 312 4.26 13.05 2.96
CA GLY A 312 3.55 13.69 1.86
C GLY A 312 4.40 13.95 0.61
N LEU A 313 5.51 13.25 0.47
CA LEU A 313 6.34 13.34 -0.73
C LEU A 313 5.59 12.76 -1.93
N SER A 314 5.29 13.59 -2.91
CA SER A 314 4.64 13.14 -4.16
C SER A 314 5.55 12.21 -4.97
N ARG A 315 6.87 12.34 -4.82
CA ARG A 315 7.89 11.54 -5.52
C ARG A 315 9.06 11.24 -4.58
N PRO A 316 8.90 10.29 -3.65
CA PRO A 316 9.98 9.92 -2.76
C PRO A 316 11.12 9.25 -3.55
N SER A 317 12.35 9.53 -3.15
CA SER A 317 13.55 8.84 -3.61
C SER A 317 13.95 7.72 -2.63
N ALA A 318 14.90 6.87 -3.01
CA ALA A 318 15.50 5.88 -2.12
C ALA A 318 16.08 6.54 -0.84
N ARG A 319 16.71 7.72 -0.98
CA ARG A 319 17.23 8.49 0.16
C ARG A 319 16.11 8.91 1.12
N ASP A 320 14.95 9.31 0.57
CA ASP A 320 13.81 9.70 1.39
C ASP A 320 13.24 8.51 2.15
N LEU A 321 13.10 7.34 1.51
CA LEU A 321 12.65 6.12 2.20
C LEU A 321 13.58 5.75 3.36
N ARG A 322 14.89 5.79 3.16
CA ARG A 322 15.86 5.53 4.24
C ARG A 322 15.78 6.57 5.36
N ARG A 323 15.49 7.83 5.02
CA ARG A 323 15.29 8.90 6.01
C ARG A 323 14.02 8.66 6.81
N ILE A 324 12.94 8.25 6.15
CA ILE A 324 11.67 7.89 6.80
C ILE A 324 11.88 6.69 7.72
N GLN A 325 12.53 5.62 7.25
CA GLN A 325 12.84 4.44 8.05
C GLN A 325 13.59 4.80 9.34
N LYS A 326 14.67 5.59 9.25
CA LYS A 326 15.42 6.06 10.41
C LYS A 326 14.55 6.93 11.35
N THR A 327 13.62 7.70 10.78
CA THR A 327 12.72 8.52 11.58
C THR A 327 11.68 7.68 12.30
N LEU A 328 11.12 6.65 11.64
CA LEU A 328 10.23 5.67 12.28
C LEU A 328 10.90 5.02 13.49
N GLU A 329 12.14 4.54 13.33
CA GLU A 329 12.92 3.95 14.43
C GLU A 329 13.13 4.93 15.59
N LYS A 330 13.51 6.19 15.30
CA LYS A 330 13.66 7.24 16.32
C LYS A 330 12.36 7.56 17.05
N ARG A 331 11.22 7.42 16.36
CA ARG A 331 9.88 7.65 16.92
C ARG A 331 9.30 6.39 17.60
N GLY A 332 10.08 5.32 17.71
CA GLY A 332 9.71 4.08 18.36
C GLY A 332 8.79 3.17 17.52
N VAL A 333 8.59 3.49 16.24
CA VAL A 333 7.78 2.68 15.33
C VAL A 333 8.63 1.57 14.74
N LYS A 334 8.14 0.32 14.82
CA LYS A 334 8.85 -0.87 14.34
C LYS A 334 7.99 -1.61 13.31
N ALA A 335 8.59 -2.07 12.23
CA ALA A 335 7.97 -3.06 11.35
C ALA A 335 8.28 -4.45 11.92
N THR A 336 7.26 -5.21 12.30
CA THR A 336 7.39 -6.51 12.97
C THR A 336 7.00 -7.69 12.10
N SER A 337 6.18 -7.43 11.11
CA SER A 337 5.70 -8.43 10.15
C SER A 337 5.21 -7.75 8.86
N VAL A 338 4.83 -8.54 7.88
CA VAL A 338 4.20 -8.07 6.65
C VAL A 338 2.78 -8.61 6.55
N TRP A 339 1.94 -7.89 5.86
CA TRP A 339 0.52 -8.18 5.76
C TRP A 339 0.06 -8.25 4.30
N ASN A 340 -0.87 -9.16 4.05
CA ASN A 340 -1.74 -9.16 2.88
C ASN A 340 -3.19 -9.19 3.33
N THR A 341 -4.12 -9.04 2.40
CA THR A 341 -5.57 -8.98 2.70
C THR A 341 -6.12 -10.14 3.53
N ARG A 342 -5.40 -11.24 3.68
CA ARG A 342 -5.85 -12.45 4.36
C ARG A 342 -5.03 -12.80 5.59
N ASN A 343 -3.72 -12.52 5.58
CA ASN A 343 -2.80 -13.02 6.59
C ASN A 343 -1.74 -12.00 7.00
N THR A 344 -1.25 -12.14 8.22
CA THR A 344 -0.02 -11.52 8.69
C THR A 344 1.08 -12.57 8.69
N LEU A 345 2.22 -12.25 8.05
CA LEU A 345 3.39 -13.13 7.96
C LEU A 345 4.52 -12.53 8.77
N SER A 346 5.16 -13.32 9.63
CA SER A 346 6.37 -12.87 10.32
C SER A 346 7.49 -12.61 9.32
N ILE A 347 8.42 -11.74 9.66
CA ILE A 347 9.58 -11.45 8.80
C ILE A 347 10.42 -12.71 8.60
N ASP A 348 10.54 -13.56 9.64
CA ASP A 348 11.24 -14.85 9.57
C ASP A 348 10.65 -15.78 8.50
N SER A 349 9.32 -15.70 8.31
CA SER A 349 8.62 -16.48 7.28
C SER A 349 8.94 -16.04 5.84
N LEU A 350 9.54 -14.85 5.65
CA LEU A 350 10.03 -14.42 4.33
C LEU A 350 11.38 -15.05 3.98
N THR A 351 12.17 -15.45 4.98
CA THR A 351 13.52 -15.98 4.78
C THR A 351 13.57 -17.16 3.80
N PRO A 352 12.67 -18.17 3.84
CA PRO A 352 12.67 -19.26 2.87
C PRO A 352 12.43 -18.83 1.42
N PHE A 353 11.69 -17.73 1.21
CA PHE A 353 11.43 -17.18 -0.13
C PHE A 353 12.60 -16.34 -0.65
N LEU A 354 13.48 -15.91 0.26
CA LEU A 354 14.67 -15.12 -0.02
C LEU A 354 15.97 -15.94 0.17
N ALA A 355 15.85 -17.23 0.52
CA ALA A 355 16.96 -18.14 0.80
C ALA A 355 17.40 -19.03 -0.40
#